data_1e416a6156e1948f1c271ba02f1667ff
#
_entry.id   1e416a6156e1948f1c271ba02f1667ff
#
_cell.length_a   1.000
_cell.length_b   1.000
_cell.length_c   1.000
_cell.angle_alpha   90.00
_cell.angle_beta   90.00
_cell.angle_gamma   90.00
#
_symmetry.space_group_name_H-M   'P 1'
#
loop_
_entity.id
_entity.type
_entity.pdbx_description
1 polymer ?
#
loop_
_entity_poly.entity_id
_entity_poly.type
_entity_poly.pdbx_seq_one_letter_code
_entity_poly.pdbx_strand_id
1 'polypeptide(L)'
;MGTVVGVRFSDGVALAADKRAPSGSSVRSENLEKLFNYDAAGAVAAGEPSAIGTFGRKLDTEIRRRQTEQGTTIRIGPLSRLASDLAVETGVEAVVAARDDDLIARVHAIDSSGGELTEEIVAQGTGAAFALGQLEGVNREQQVREAPEILESVIENVAERDSETGKEIEIWTLADG
;
A
#
# COMPACT_ATOMS: atom_id res chain seq x y z
N MET A 1 -4.06 5.38 -12.63
CA MET A 1 -4.05 4.41 -11.53
C MET A 1 -3.81 5.07 -10.17
N GLY A 2 -3.15 6.21 -10.15
CA GLY A 2 -2.77 6.89 -8.92
C GLY A 2 -1.44 6.41 -8.36
N THR A 3 -1.24 6.64 -7.06
CA THR A 3 0.03 6.33 -6.39
C THR A 3 -0.23 5.68 -5.04
N VAL A 4 0.38 4.53 -4.83
CA VAL A 4 0.39 3.84 -3.53
C VAL A 4 1.83 3.58 -3.12
N VAL A 5 2.13 3.77 -1.84
CA VAL A 5 3.50 3.65 -1.32
C VAL A 5 3.55 2.87 -0.01
N GLY A 6 4.69 2.25 0.26
CA GLY A 6 5.01 1.65 1.53
C GLY A 6 6.44 1.99 1.93
N VAL A 7 6.64 2.33 3.20
CA VAL A 7 7.94 2.79 3.69
C VAL A 7 8.23 2.20 5.07
N ARG A 8 9.44 1.68 5.22
CA ARG A 8 9.97 1.25 6.52
C ARG A 8 10.67 2.43 7.20
N PHE A 9 10.24 2.75 8.43
CA PHE A 9 10.88 3.69 9.36
C PHE A 9 11.64 2.92 10.45
N SER A 10 12.20 3.63 11.42
CA SER A 10 13.04 2.99 12.46
C SER A 10 12.29 1.98 13.33
N ASP A 11 11.01 2.19 13.56
CA ASP A 11 10.20 1.41 14.51
C ASP A 11 8.88 0.88 13.94
N GLY A 12 8.71 0.92 12.63
CA GLY A 12 7.49 0.46 11.99
C GLY A 12 7.42 0.81 10.51
N VAL A 13 6.29 0.52 9.92
CA VAL A 13 6.03 0.81 8.49
C VAL A 13 4.79 1.68 8.33
N ALA A 14 4.75 2.40 7.22
CA ALA A 14 3.59 3.17 6.81
C ALA A 14 3.18 2.82 5.38
N LEU A 15 1.89 2.80 5.14
CA LEU A 15 1.28 2.73 3.81
C LEU A 15 0.55 4.05 3.55
N ALA A 16 0.59 4.51 2.31
CA ALA A 16 -0.20 5.67 1.89
C ALA A 16 -0.73 5.48 0.48
N ALA A 17 -1.87 6.08 0.21
CA ALA A 17 -2.51 6.07 -1.11
C ALA A 17 -3.22 7.40 -1.35
N ASP A 18 -3.23 7.87 -2.60
CA ASP A 18 -4.12 8.93 -3.00
C ASP A 18 -5.56 8.40 -3.13
N LYS A 19 -6.52 9.30 -3.33
CA LYS A 19 -7.96 8.94 -3.37
C LYS A 19 -8.60 9.21 -4.72
N ARG A 20 -7.82 9.52 -5.75
CA ARG A 20 -8.37 9.86 -7.07
C ARG A 20 -8.76 8.63 -7.86
N ALA A 21 -9.96 8.68 -8.46
CA ALA A 21 -10.40 7.76 -9.50
C ALA A 21 -10.43 8.52 -10.83
N PRO A 22 -9.39 8.37 -11.69
CA PRO A 22 -9.37 9.04 -12.99
C PRO A 22 -10.25 8.31 -14.02
N SER A 23 -10.66 9.05 -15.05
CA SER A 23 -11.36 8.49 -16.22
C SER A 23 -10.86 9.23 -17.46
N GLY A 24 -9.83 8.66 -18.11
CA GLY A 24 -9.15 9.33 -19.21
C GLY A 24 -8.51 10.64 -18.75
N SER A 25 -8.88 11.76 -19.37
CA SER A 25 -8.36 13.08 -19.00
C SER A 25 -9.16 13.77 -17.89
N SER A 26 -10.22 13.15 -17.40
CA SER A 26 -11.09 13.73 -16.37
C SER A 26 -10.97 12.99 -15.04
N VAL A 27 -11.50 13.60 -13.99
CA VAL A 27 -11.54 13.01 -12.64
C VAL A 27 -12.97 12.54 -12.38
N ARG A 28 -13.16 11.24 -12.09
CA ARG A 28 -14.46 10.66 -11.73
C ARG A 28 -14.78 10.86 -10.26
N SER A 29 -13.77 10.79 -9.40
CA SER A 29 -13.94 10.90 -7.94
C SER A 29 -12.61 11.27 -7.30
N GLU A 30 -12.68 11.98 -6.19
CA GLU A 30 -11.56 12.25 -5.28
C GLU A 30 -11.75 11.50 -3.97
N ASN A 31 -12.59 10.46 -3.97
CA ASN A 31 -12.93 9.74 -2.73
C ASN A 31 -12.95 8.21 -2.93
N LEU A 32 -12.06 7.69 -3.78
CA LEU A 32 -11.89 6.25 -3.97
C LEU A 32 -11.05 5.66 -2.85
N GLU A 33 -11.58 4.64 -2.19
CA GLU A 33 -10.83 3.90 -1.17
C GLU A 33 -9.79 2.98 -1.85
N LYS A 34 -8.52 3.21 -1.57
CA LYS A 34 -7.40 2.39 -2.05
C LYS A 34 -6.61 1.76 -0.91
N LEU A 35 -6.88 2.16 0.33
CA LEU A 35 -6.22 1.67 1.54
C LEU A 35 -7.19 0.78 2.32
N PHE A 36 -6.70 -0.39 2.74
CA PHE A 36 -7.47 -1.37 3.49
C PHE A 36 -6.77 -1.69 4.80
N ASN A 37 -7.48 -1.50 5.90
CA ASN A 37 -7.00 -1.76 7.26
C ASN A 37 -7.50 -3.13 7.72
N TYR A 38 -6.58 -4.04 8.02
CA TYR A 38 -6.87 -5.38 8.54
C TYR A 38 -6.30 -5.56 9.96
N ASP A 39 -6.18 -4.48 10.73
CA ASP A 39 -5.58 -4.39 12.06
C ASP A 39 -4.06 -4.63 12.05
N ALA A 40 -3.61 -5.87 12.24
CA ALA A 40 -2.19 -6.22 12.24
C ALA A 40 -1.58 -6.33 10.83
N ALA A 41 -2.38 -6.07 9.81
CA ALA A 41 -1.97 -6.03 8.40
C ALA A 41 -2.67 -4.91 7.68
N GLY A 42 -2.10 -4.44 6.60
CA GLY A 42 -2.68 -3.41 5.75
C GLY A 42 -2.32 -3.62 4.29
N ALA A 43 -3.10 -3.02 3.41
CA ALA A 43 -2.83 -3.04 1.97
C ALA A 43 -3.26 -1.73 1.32
N VAL A 44 -2.53 -1.33 0.30
CA VAL A 44 -2.92 -0.26 -0.62
C VAL A 44 -2.85 -0.81 -2.04
N ALA A 45 -3.79 -0.42 -2.89
CA ALA A 45 -3.87 -0.95 -4.25
C ALA A 45 -4.18 0.16 -5.26
N ALA A 46 -3.55 0.06 -6.43
CA ALA A 46 -3.76 0.93 -7.58
C ALA A 46 -4.28 0.09 -8.75
N GLY A 47 -5.19 0.64 -9.55
CA GLY A 47 -5.81 -0.06 -10.68
C GLY A 47 -7.20 0.49 -10.97
N GLU A 48 -8.02 -0.31 -11.62
CA GLU A 48 -9.41 0.05 -11.86
C GLU A 48 -10.20 0.03 -10.53
N PRO A 49 -11.14 0.96 -10.32
CA PRO A 49 -11.89 1.04 -9.06
C PRO A 49 -12.56 -0.27 -8.63
N SER A 50 -13.19 -0.98 -9.56
CA SER A 50 -13.84 -2.27 -9.27
C SER A 50 -12.82 -3.35 -8.87
N ALA A 51 -11.66 -3.35 -9.51
CA ALA A 51 -10.58 -4.30 -9.21
C ALA A 51 -9.99 -4.04 -7.82
N ILE A 52 -9.78 -2.77 -7.47
CA ILE A 52 -9.29 -2.38 -6.13
C ILE A 52 -10.26 -2.87 -5.04
N GLY A 53 -11.56 -2.62 -5.23
CA GLY A 53 -12.59 -3.06 -4.27
C GLY A 53 -12.64 -4.57 -4.13
N THR A 54 -12.58 -5.31 -5.23
CA THR A 54 -12.56 -6.78 -5.23
C THR A 54 -11.33 -7.32 -4.52
N PHE A 55 -10.16 -6.76 -4.84
CA PHE A 55 -8.90 -7.11 -4.17
C PHE A 55 -9.00 -6.95 -2.64
N GLY A 56 -9.45 -5.78 -2.19
CA GLY A 56 -9.55 -5.48 -0.75
C GLY A 56 -10.49 -6.42 -0.01
N ARG A 57 -11.68 -6.70 -0.58
CA ARG A 57 -12.66 -7.60 0.05
C ARG A 57 -12.20 -9.05 0.08
N LYS A 58 -11.64 -9.54 -1.02
CA LYS A 58 -11.14 -10.93 -1.08
C LYS A 58 -9.95 -11.14 -0.16
N LEU A 59 -9.05 -10.15 -0.08
CA LEU A 59 -7.91 -10.22 0.82
C LEU A 59 -8.38 -10.26 2.29
N ASP A 60 -9.36 -9.44 2.66
CA ASP A 60 -9.97 -9.47 4.00
C ASP A 60 -10.51 -10.87 4.35
N THR A 61 -11.28 -11.46 3.45
CA THR A 61 -11.85 -12.80 3.62
C THR A 61 -10.75 -13.84 3.84
N GLU A 62 -9.71 -13.83 3.02
CA GLU A 62 -8.61 -14.80 3.13
C GLU A 62 -7.78 -14.62 4.41
N ILE A 63 -7.53 -13.36 4.81
CA ILE A 63 -6.83 -13.06 6.07
C ILE A 63 -7.63 -13.60 7.26
N ARG A 64 -8.92 -13.31 7.31
CA ARG A 64 -9.78 -13.75 8.41
C ARG A 64 -9.86 -15.27 8.49
N ARG A 65 -10.02 -15.94 7.35
CA ARG A 65 -10.04 -17.40 7.30
C ARG A 65 -8.74 -17.99 7.85
N ARG A 66 -7.61 -17.48 7.40
CA ARG A 66 -6.31 -17.95 7.83
C ARG A 66 -6.06 -17.71 9.32
N GLN A 67 -6.41 -16.53 9.83
CA GLN A 67 -6.26 -16.20 11.26
C GLN A 67 -7.15 -17.07 12.14
N THR A 68 -8.37 -17.38 11.69
CA THR A 68 -9.27 -18.29 12.40
C THR A 68 -8.70 -19.70 12.45
N GLU A 69 -8.18 -20.21 11.36
CA GLU A 69 -7.60 -21.56 11.27
C GLU A 69 -6.32 -21.69 12.11
N GLN A 70 -5.47 -20.67 12.16
CA GLN A 70 -4.17 -20.72 12.81
C GLN A 70 -4.14 -20.12 14.22
N GLY A 71 -5.17 -19.36 14.61
CA GLY A 71 -5.26 -18.72 15.92
C GLY A 71 -4.24 -17.60 16.16
N THR A 72 -3.67 -17.03 15.11
CA THR A 72 -2.65 -15.96 15.20
C THR A 72 -2.81 -14.96 14.06
N THR A 73 -2.28 -13.75 14.24
CA THR A 73 -2.29 -12.72 13.20
C THR A 73 -1.42 -13.13 12.02
N ILE A 74 -1.82 -12.69 10.82
CA ILE A 74 -1.08 -13.02 9.60
C ILE A 74 0.29 -12.35 9.58
N ARG A 75 1.31 -13.05 9.09
CA ARG A 75 2.66 -12.52 8.89
C ARG A 75 2.85 -12.07 7.44
N ILE A 76 3.91 -11.30 7.20
CA ILE A 76 4.15 -10.69 5.88
C ILE A 76 4.31 -11.72 4.76
N GLY A 77 4.97 -12.84 5.00
CA GLY A 77 5.17 -13.87 3.99
C GLY A 77 3.87 -14.45 3.46
N PRO A 78 3.02 -15.04 4.32
CA PRO A 78 1.68 -15.50 3.92
C PRO A 78 0.80 -14.41 3.31
N LEU A 79 0.83 -13.19 3.86
CA LEU A 79 0.08 -12.06 3.33
C LEU A 79 0.49 -11.73 1.89
N SER A 80 1.79 -11.68 1.62
CA SER A 80 2.32 -11.43 0.27
C SER A 80 1.85 -12.47 -0.73
N ARG A 81 1.83 -13.74 -0.35
CA ARG A 81 1.36 -14.82 -1.24
C ARG A 81 -0.12 -14.69 -1.58
N LEU A 82 -0.95 -14.39 -0.57
CA LEU A 82 -2.38 -14.14 -0.80
C LEU A 82 -2.59 -12.93 -1.72
N ALA A 83 -1.89 -11.85 -1.46
CA ALA A 83 -1.97 -10.63 -2.25
C ALA A 83 -1.47 -10.85 -3.70
N SER A 84 -0.41 -11.63 -3.88
CA SER A 84 0.13 -11.99 -5.18
C SER A 84 -0.91 -12.72 -6.04
N ASP A 85 -1.58 -13.73 -5.49
CA ASP A 85 -2.62 -14.48 -6.18
C ASP A 85 -3.80 -13.57 -6.57
N LEU A 86 -4.21 -12.68 -5.67
CA LEU A 86 -5.30 -11.75 -5.90
C LEU A 86 -4.93 -10.64 -6.89
N ALA A 87 -3.67 -10.19 -6.91
CA ALA A 87 -3.20 -9.22 -7.89
C ALA A 87 -3.26 -9.79 -9.32
N VAL A 88 -2.87 -11.04 -9.50
CA VAL A 88 -3.01 -11.74 -10.79
C VAL A 88 -4.49 -11.83 -11.20
N GLU A 89 -5.36 -12.18 -10.27
CA GLU A 89 -6.79 -12.32 -10.54
C GLU A 89 -7.46 -10.98 -10.89
N THR A 90 -7.11 -9.91 -10.19
CA THR A 90 -7.79 -8.61 -10.32
C THR A 90 -7.09 -7.61 -11.24
N GLY A 91 -5.80 -7.81 -11.48
CA GLY A 91 -5.00 -6.89 -12.29
C GLY A 91 -4.50 -5.65 -11.53
N VAL A 92 -4.66 -5.59 -10.20
CA VAL A 92 -4.15 -4.45 -9.42
C VAL A 92 -2.65 -4.55 -9.19
N GLU A 93 -2.03 -3.40 -8.94
CA GLU A 93 -0.72 -3.29 -8.33
C GLU A 93 -0.93 -2.92 -6.87
N ALA A 94 -0.23 -3.56 -5.96
CA ALA A 94 -0.48 -3.37 -4.53
C ALA A 94 0.82 -3.21 -3.72
N VAL A 95 0.66 -2.68 -2.51
CA VAL A 95 1.67 -2.76 -1.46
C VAL A 95 0.98 -3.32 -0.23
N VAL A 96 1.58 -4.31 0.40
CA VAL A 96 1.05 -4.94 1.61
C VAL A 96 2.03 -4.80 2.76
N ALA A 97 1.51 -4.78 3.98
CA ALA A 97 2.32 -4.63 5.18
C ALA A 97 1.81 -5.52 6.31
N ALA A 98 2.73 -6.16 6.99
CA ALA A 98 2.50 -6.94 8.20
C ALA A 98 3.84 -7.18 8.89
N ARG A 99 3.83 -7.74 10.08
CA ARG A 99 5.05 -8.13 10.79
C ARG A 99 5.59 -9.45 10.26
N ASP A 100 6.91 -9.61 10.32
CA ASP A 100 7.56 -10.88 10.07
C ASP A 100 7.58 -11.75 11.35
N ASP A 101 8.26 -12.90 11.28
CA ASP A 101 8.32 -13.83 12.41
C ASP A 101 9.09 -13.28 13.61
N ASP A 102 9.94 -12.28 13.40
CA ASP A 102 10.65 -11.56 14.46
C ASP A 102 9.88 -10.32 14.95
N LEU A 103 8.63 -10.17 14.55
CA LEU A 103 7.74 -9.04 14.89
C LEU A 103 8.21 -7.69 14.35
N ILE A 104 9.03 -7.71 13.32
CA ILE A 104 9.43 -6.50 12.60
C ILE A 104 8.44 -6.24 11.47
N ALA A 105 7.90 -5.03 11.42
CA ALA A 105 6.97 -4.64 10.37
C ALA A 105 7.69 -4.50 9.02
N ARG A 106 7.12 -5.08 7.97
CA ARG A 106 7.68 -5.10 6.61
C ARG A 106 6.66 -4.62 5.60
N VAL A 107 7.15 -4.11 4.47
CA VAL A 107 6.33 -3.77 3.32
C VAL A 107 6.81 -4.56 2.10
N HIS A 108 5.87 -5.07 1.31
CA HIS A 108 6.18 -5.74 0.05
C HIS A 108 5.34 -5.13 -1.06
N ALA A 109 5.95 -4.84 -2.20
CA ALA A 109 5.20 -4.44 -3.40
C ALA A 109 4.84 -5.69 -4.20
N ILE A 110 3.64 -5.68 -4.75
CA ILE A 110 3.07 -6.78 -5.54
C ILE A 110 2.67 -6.19 -6.89
N ASP A 111 3.25 -6.67 -7.96
CA ASP A 111 2.83 -6.24 -9.31
C ASP A 111 1.62 -7.03 -9.82
N SER A 112 1.03 -6.58 -10.91
CA SER A 112 -0.18 -7.21 -11.47
C SER A 112 0.06 -8.61 -12.07
N SER A 113 1.31 -9.00 -12.25
CA SER A 113 1.66 -10.37 -12.67
C SER A 113 1.99 -11.29 -11.48
N GLY A 114 1.90 -10.78 -10.25
CA GLY A 114 2.16 -11.52 -9.03
C GLY A 114 3.60 -11.45 -8.54
N GLY A 115 4.46 -10.64 -9.18
CA GLY A 115 5.84 -10.43 -8.73
C GLY A 115 5.87 -9.70 -7.40
N GLU A 116 6.78 -10.08 -6.51
CA GLU A 116 6.95 -9.50 -5.18
C GLU A 116 8.30 -8.78 -5.08
N LEU A 117 8.28 -7.54 -4.57
CA LEU A 117 9.49 -6.76 -4.28
C LEU A 117 9.57 -6.49 -2.78
N THR A 118 10.71 -6.85 -2.18
CA THR A 118 10.92 -6.80 -0.73
C THR A 118 11.94 -5.73 -0.37
N GLU A 119 11.59 -4.48 -0.63
CA GLU A 119 12.43 -3.32 -0.35
C GLU A 119 11.90 -2.52 0.86
N GLU A 120 12.70 -1.62 1.39
CA GLU A 120 12.27 -0.75 2.49
C GLU A 120 11.46 0.46 2.03
N ILE A 121 11.55 0.79 0.75
CA ILE A 121 10.76 1.82 0.08
C ILE A 121 10.18 1.17 -1.16
N VAL A 122 8.85 1.16 -1.26
CA VAL A 122 8.15 0.61 -2.43
C VAL A 122 7.05 1.55 -2.87
N ALA A 123 6.75 1.57 -4.16
CA ALA A 123 5.65 2.33 -4.73
C ALA A 123 5.08 1.61 -5.94
N GLN A 124 3.79 1.77 -6.18
CA GLN A 124 3.08 1.21 -7.33
C GLN A 124 2.14 2.27 -7.89
N GLY A 125 1.67 2.06 -9.12
CA GLY A 125 0.78 2.97 -9.81
C GLY A 125 1.50 3.90 -10.78
N THR A 126 0.74 4.81 -11.41
CA THR A 126 1.26 5.72 -12.43
C THR A 126 2.26 6.73 -11.90
N GLY A 127 2.15 7.09 -10.62
CA GLY A 127 3.08 8.02 -9.95
C GLY A 127 4.27 7.36 -9.27
N ALA A 128 4.43 6.05 -9.38
CA ALA A 128 5.44 5.29 -8.62
C ALA A 128 6.86 5.83 -8.76
N ALA A 129 7.30 6.14 -10.00
CA ALA A 129 8.65 6.63 -10.24
C ALA A 129 8.92 7.97 -9.54
N PHE A 130 7.94 8.88 -9.57
CA PHE A 130 8.04 10.17 -8.87
C PHE A 130 8.08 9.96 -7.34
N ALA A 131 7.23 9.07 -6.83
CA ALA A 131 7.17 8.75 -5.41
C ALA A 131 8.50 8.16 -4.92
N LEU A 132 9.07 7.21 -5.62
CA LEU A 132 10.36 6.61 -5.28
C LEU A 132 11.48 7.66 -5.21
N GLY A 133 11.55 8.56 -6.20
CA GLY A 133 12.51 9.64 -6.19
C GLY A 133 12.39 10.56 -4.98
N GLN A 134 11.16 10.87 -4.56
CA GLN A 134 10.89 11.66 -3.35
C GLN A 134 11.29 10.90 -2.08
N LEU A 135 10.92 9.64 -2.00
CA LEU A 135 11.12 8.81 -0.80
C LEU A 135 12.61 8.51 -0.54
N GLU A 136 13.43 8.42 -1.58
CA GLU A 136 14.87 8.23 -1.45
C GLU A 136 15.54 9.36 -0.66
N GLY A 137 14.98 10.58 -0.69
CA GLY A 137 15.45 11.74 0.07
C GLY A 137 14.92 11.83 1.49
N VAL A 138 14.02 10.95 1.90
CA VAL A 138 13.40 10.98 3.24
C VAL A 138 14.33 10.34 4.27
N ASN A 139 14.45 10.97 5.45
CA ASN A 139 15.14 10.37 6.58
C ASN A 139 14.28 9.29 7.23
N ARG A 140 14.56 8.02 6.93
CA ARG A 140 13.81 6.86 7.44
C ARG A 140 14.28 6.37 8.82
N GLU A 141 15.27 7.02 9.42
CA GLU A 141 15.66 6.78 10.80
C GLU A 141 14.68 7.42 11.79
N GLN A 142 13.80 8.29 11.29
CA GLN A 142 12.69 8.84 12.07
C GLN A 142 11.71 7.74 12.49
N GLN A 143 10.91 8.03 13.50
CA GLN A 143 9.87 7.13 13.98
C GLN A 143 8.66 7.13 13.02
N VAL A 144 7.96 6.00 12.97
CA VAL A 144 6.80 5.83 12.09
C VAL A 144 5.66 6.83 12.38
N ARG A 145 5.59 7.38 13.57
CA ARG A 145 4.62 8.43 13.92
C ARG A 145 4.78 9.70 13.08
N GLU A 146 5.96 9.93 12.51
CA GLU A 146 6.23 11.07 11.64
C GLU A 146 5.77 10.82 10.19
N ALA A 147 5.41 9.58 9.85
CA ALA A 147 5.05 9.18 8.49
C ALA A 147 3.89 9.98 7.87
N PRO A 148 2.80 10.30 8.58
CA PRO A 148 1.68 11.01 7.97
C PRO A 148 2.08 12.32 7.29
N GLU A 149 2.83 13.16 7.97
CA GLU A 149 3.28 14.45 7.44
C GLU A 149 4.24 14.28 6.26
N ILE A 150 5.17 13.34 6.37
CA ILE A 150 6.15 13.02 5.32
C ILE A 150 5.44 12.51 4.05
N LEU A 151 4.57 11.52 4.19
CA LEU A 151 3.92 10.87 3.05
C LEU A 151 2.86 11.76 2.41
N GLU A 152 2.19 12.62 3.18
CA GLU A 152 1.30 13.64 2.62
C GLU A 152 2.07 14.55 1.67
N SER A 153 3.22 15.05 2.08
CA SER A 153 4.08 15.89 1.25
C SER A 153 4.56 15.16 -0.01
N VAL A 154 4.95 13.89 0.11
CA VAL A 154 5.36 13.06 -1.03
C VAL A 154 4.24 12.93 -2.06
N ILE A 155 3.04 12.54 -1.63
CA ILE A 155 1.90 12.33 -2.54
C ILE A 155 1.46 13.65 -3.17
N GLU A 156 1.45 14.76 -2.43
CA GLU A 156 1.14 16.09 -2.98
C GLU A 156 2.12 16.45 -4.10
N ASN A 157 3.41 16.22 -3.91
CA ASN A 157 4.43 16.47 -4.93
C ASN A 157 4.26 15.57 -6.16
N VAL A 158 3.90 14.31 -5.96
CA VAL A 158 3.58 13.40 -7.06
C VAL A 158 2.39 13.89 -7.86
N ALA A 159 1.34 14.36 -7.17
CA ALA A 159 0.12 14.88 -7.81
C ALA A 159 0.35 16.10 -8.70
N GLU A 160 1.43 16.85 -8.48
CA GLU A 160 1.80 17.95 -9.37
C GLU A 160 2.32 17.46 -10.73
N ARG A 161 2.73 16.20 -10.83
CA ARG A 161 3.34 15.64 -12.04
C ARG A 161 2.55 14.51 -12.68
N ASP A 162 1.73 13.82 -11.88
CA ASP A 162 0.89 12.71 -12.34
C ASP A 162 -0.58 13.09 -12.21
N SER A 163 -1.25 13.28 -13.35
CA SER A 163 -2.65 13.68 -13.40
C SER A 163 -3.61 12.62 -12.84
N GLU A 164 -3.19 11.37 -12.75
CA GLU A 164 -3.98 10.29 -12.17
C GLU A 164 -3.87 10.20 -10.65
N THR A 165 -2.96 10.97 -10.04
CA THR A 165 -2.76 11.01 -8.58
C THR A 165 -3.44 12.25 -8.00
N GLY A 166 -4.29 12.05 -7.00
CA GLY A 166 -4.94 13.13 -6.25
C GLY A 166 -4.08 13.63 -5.10
N LYS A 167 -4.48 14.77 -4.52
CA LYS A 167 -3.77 15.40 -3.39
C LYS A 167 -4.25 14.91 -2.03
N GLU A 168 -5.49 14.41 -1.95
CA GLU A 168 -6.00 13.81 -0.71
C GLU A 168 -5.45 12.40 -0.56
N ILE A 169 -5.10 12.05 0.67
CA ILE A 169 -4.45 10.77 0.97
C ILE A 169 -5.09 10.06 2.15
N GLU A 170 -4.90 8.75 2.17
CA GLU A 170 -5.12 7.92 3.35
C GLU A 170 -3.79 7.33 3.77
N ILE A 171 -3.59 7.22 5.09
CA ILE A 171 -2.36 6.69 5.68
C ILE A 171 -2.70 5.65 6.74
N TRP A 172 -1.91 4.59 6.77
CA TRP A 172 -1.97 3.53 7.76
C TRP A 172 -0.56 3.23 8.25
N THR A 173 -0.41 2.96 9.54
CA THR A 173 0.88 2.65 10.14
C THR A 173 0.81 1.39 10.98
N LEU A 174 1.94 0.69 11.09
CA LEU A 174 2.09 -0.48 11.95
C LEU A 174 3.46 -0.42 12.62
N ALA A 175 3.47 -0.35 13.95
CA ALA A 175 4.70 -0.42 14.72
C ALA A 175 5.23 -1.86 14.79
N ASP A 176 6.53 -2.00 15.04
CA ASP A 176 7.12 -3.29 15.38
C ASP A 176 6.49 -3.84 16.66
N GLY A 177 6.47 -5.13 16.78
CA GLY A 177 5.91 -5.81 17.96
C GLY A 177 6.91 -6.07 19.06
#